data_80f598e5b15dca9ab9530233a2ca96b6
#
_entry.id   80f598e5b15dca9ab9530233a2ca96b6
#
_cell.length_a   1.000
_cell.length_b   1.000
_cell.length_c   1.000
_cell.angle_alpha   90.00
_cell.angle_beta   90.00
_cell.angle_gamma   90.00
#
_symmetry.space_group_name_H-M   'P 1'
#
loop_
_entity.id
_entity.type
_entity.pdbx_description
1 polymer ?
#
loop_
_entity_poly.entity_id
_entity_poly.type
_entity_poly.pdbx_seq_one_letter_code
_entity_poly.pdbx_strand_id
1 'polypeptide(L)'
;MTNNIHRPSRTALLLGFGGLIPFVGLSSLCIFTSGTHQQTLLFSLLAYGATIISFLGAIHWGLTMMESSPNSLRLVWGVIPSLAAWLSLIFNTQLGLAIQCLILWACFFVDLKTYPTFNLSAWLKMRFVLTLIASVSLFAPLAFNYIQ
;
A
#
# COMPACT_ATOMS: atom_id res chain seq x y z
N MET A 1 -0.57 34.73 4.61
CA MET A 1 -1.30 33.44 4.66
C MET A 1 -0.35 32.43 5.23
N THR A 2 -0.53 32.01 6.49
CA THR A 2 0.30 30.98 7.12
C THR A 2 -0.05 29.65 6.49
N ASN A 3 0.88 29.09 5.69
CA ASN A 3 0.76 27.74 5.17
C ASN A 3 0.77 26.76 6.36
N ASN A 4 -0.41 26.42 6.86
CA ASN A 4 -0.56 25.37 7.87
C ASN A 4 -0.28 24.02 7.20
N ILE A 5 0.97 23.56 7.31
CA ILE A 5 1.36 22.22 6.86
C ILE A 5 0.75 21.23 7.87
N HIS A 6 -0.22 20.44 7.42
CA HIS A 6 -0.83 19.39 8.23
C HIS A 6 0.15 18.23 8.43
N ARG A 7 0.72 18.15 9.65
CA ARG A 7 1.63 17.06 10.04
C ARG A 7 0.83 15.84 10.54
N PRO A 8 1.32 14.61 10.30
CA PRO A 8 0.69 13.43 10.86
C PRO A 8 0.72 13.48 12.40
N SER A 9 -0.41 13.17 13.04
CA SER A 9 -0.50 13.03 14.49
C SER A 9 0.27 11.79 14.97
N ARG A 10 0.57 11.73 16.29
CA ARG A 10 1.18 10.53 16.88
C ARG A 10 0.34 9.28 16.65
N THR A 11 -0.98 9.39 16.75
CA THR A 11 -1.91 8.29 16.49
C THR A 11 -1.83 7.84 15.02
N ALA A 12 -1.78 8.78 14.07
CA ALA A 12 -1.65 8.45 12.65
C ALA A 12 -0.33 7.72 12.35
N LEU A 13 0.77 8.13 13.00
CA LEU A 13 2.06 7.44 12.90
C LEU A 13 1.96 6.02 13.47
N LEU A 14 1.43 5.86 14.68
CA LEU A 14 1.29 4.54 15.32
C LEU A 14 0.43 3.59 14.48
N LEU A 15 -0.72 4.05 13.99
CA LEU A 15 -1.60 3.23 13.15
C LEU A 15 -0.96 2.91 11.79
N GLY A 16 -0.31 3.89 11.16
CA GLY A 16 0.38 3.69 9.90
C GLY A 16 1.50 2.64 10.00
N PHE A 17 2.39 2.78 10.99
CA PHE A 17 3.45 1.78 11.23
C PHE A 17 2.89 0.46 11.75
N GLY A 18 1.81 0.47 12.54
CA GLY A 18 1.09 -0.73 12.98
C GLY A 18 0.57 -1.55 11.79
N GLY A 19 0.17 -0.89 10.71
CA GLY A 19 -0.20 -1.55 9.45
C GLY A 19 0.93 -2.34 8.76
N LEU A 20 2.19 -2.13 9.15
CA LEU A 20 3.31 -2.94 8.66
C LEU A 20 3.46 -4.29 9.38
N ILE A 21 2.87 -4.44 10.56
CA ILE A 21 3.02 -5.67 11.36
C ILE A 21 2.59 -6.92 10.57
N PRO A 22 1.42 -6.96 9.90
CA PRO A 22 1.06 -8.13 9.10
C PRO A 22 1.98 -8.33 7.90
N PHE A 23 2.46 -7.27 7.24
CA PHE A 23 3.41 -7.39 6.13
C PHE A 23 4.70 -8.08 6.57
N VAL A 24 5.34 -7.55 7.60
CA VAL A 24 6.62 -8.08 8.10
C VAL A 24 6.42 -9.47 8.73
N GLY A 25 5.36 -9.65 9.51
CA GLY A 25 5.06 -10.92 10.19
C GLY A 25 4.80 -12.05 9.21
N LEU A 26 3.87 -11.86 8.26
CA LEU A 26 3.56 -12.88 7.26
C LEU A 26 4.74 -13.17 6.34
N SER A 27 5.45 -12.13 5.89
CA SER A 27 6.65 -12.29 5.08
C SER A 27 7.73 -13.11 5.79
N SER A 28 8.00 -12.81 7.05
CA SER A 28 8.96 -13.58 7.87
C SER A 28 8.52 -15.03 8.02
N LEU A 29 7.26 -15.27 8.37
CA LEU A 29 6.72 -16.63 8.51
C LEU A 29 6.82 -17.41 7.19
N CYS A 30 6.59 -16.79 6.03
CA CYS A 30 6.74 -17.42 4.72
C CYS A 30 8.16 -17.93 4.46
N ILE A 31 9.18 -17.21 4.95
CA ILE A 31 10.59 -17.59 4.77
C ILE A 31 10.96 -18.84 5.59
N PHE A 32 10.37 -18.99 6.78
CA PHE A 32 10.66 -20.10 7.70
C PHE A 32 9.69 -21.28 7.58
N THR A 33 8.73 -21.24 6.65
CA THR A 33 7.71 -22.27 6.47
C THR A 33 7.76 -22.82 5.06
N SER A 34 7.44 -24.09 4.87
CA SER A 34 7.40 -24.75 3.57
C SER A 34 6.07 -25.50 3.34
N GLY A 35 5.84 -25.91 2.09
CA GLY A 35 4.67 -26.69 1.70
C GLY A 35 3.36 -25.90 1.73
N THR A 36 2.25 -26.56 2.09
CA THR A 36 0.89 -25.98 2.05
C THR A 36 0.71 -24.80 3.00
N HIS A 37 1.37 -24.82 4.15
CA HIS A 37 1.32 -23.71 5.10
C HIS A 37 1.96 -22.43 4.53
N GLN A 38 3.07 -22.56 3.79
CA GLN A 38 3.71 -21.44 3.12
C GLN A 38 2.76 -20.81 2.08
N GLN A 39 2.07 -21.64 1.29
CA GLN A 39 1.11 -21.14 0.30
C GLN A 39 -0.03 -20.35 0.94
N THR A 40 -0.55 -20.81 2.07
CA THR A 40 -1.58 -20.10 2.85
C THR A 40 -1.06 -18.76 3.37
N LEU A 41 0.17 -18.70 3.87
CA LEU A 41 0.79 -17.47 4.35
C LEU A 41 1.04 -16.48 3.21
N LEU A 42 1.52 -16.96 2.05
CA LEU A 42 1.71 -16.12 0.86
C LEU A 42 0.39 -15.54 0.36
N PHE A 43 -0.68 -16.35 0.33
CA PHE A 43 -2.01 -15.85 -0.03
C PHE A 43 -2.54 -14.84 1.00
N SER A 44 -2.31 -15.08 2.29
CA SER A 44 -2.68 -14.14 3.35
C SER A 44 -1.94 -12.80 3.22
N LEU A 45 -0.65 -12.84 2.87
CA LEU A 45 0.16 -11.65 2.58
C LEU A 45 -0.38 -10.89 1.37
N LEU A 46 -0.72 -11.61 0.29
CA LEU A 46 -1.32 -11.05 -0.92
C LEU A 46 -2.69 -10.42 -0.63
N ALA A 47 -3.56 -11.09 0.12
CA ALA A 47 -4.88 -10.59 0.50
C ALA A 47 -4.77 -9.33 1.37
N TYR A 48 -3.84 -9.34 2.35
CA TYR A 48 -3.59 -8.16 3.17
C TYR A 48 -3.07 -6.97 2.34
N GLY A 49 -2.15 -7.21 1.42
CA GLY A 49 -1.66 -6.18 0.50
C GLY A 49 -2.78 -5.55 -0.32
N ALA A 50 -3.75 -6.36 -0.80
CA ALA A 50 -4.91 -5.85 -1.53
C ALA A 50 -5.79 -4.92 -0.67
N THR A 51 -5.98 -5.22 0.62
CA THR A 51 -6.75 -4.35 1.54
C THR A 51 -6.05 -3.01 1.75
N ILE A 52 -4.74 -3.03 1.93
CA ILE A 52 -3.94 -1.80 2.09
C ILE A 52 -3.97 -0.95 0.81
N ILE A 53 -3.79 -1.56 -0.35
CA ILE A 53 -3.84 -0.84 -1.64
C ILE A 53 -5.22 -0.20 -1.85
N SER A 54 -6.30 -0.91 -1.50
CA SER A 54 -7.66 -0.37 -1.56
C SER A 54 -7.84 0.84 -0.64
N PHE A 55 -7.29 0.77 0.58
CA PHE A 55 -7.28 1.89 1.51
C PHE A 55 -6.54 3.11 0.95
N LEU A 56 -5.41 2.92 0.26
CA LEU A 56 -4.64 3.99 -0.35
C LEU A 56 -5.43 4.70 -1.46
N GLY A 57 -6.16 3.96 -2.29
CA GLY A 57 -7.06 4.53 -3.29
C GLY A 57 -8.17 5.36 -2.63
N ALA A 58 -8.79 4.85 -1.56
CA ALA A 58 -9.90 5.51 -0.86
C ALA A 58 -9.51 6.88 -0.27
N ILE A 59 -8.23 7.12 0.08
CA ILE A 59 -7.75 8.43 0.55
C ILE A 59 -8.06 9.52 -0.48
N HIS A 60 -7.87 9.23 -1.78
CA HIS A 60 -8.13 10.20 -2.85
C HIS A 60 -9.61 10.58 -2.96
N TRP A 61 -10.52 9.67 -2.64
CA TRP A 61 -11.95 9.97 -2.51
C TRP A 61 -12.20 10.96 -1.38
N GLY A 62 -11.65 10.70 -0.19
CA GLY A 62 -11.77 11.60 0.96
C GLY A 62 -11.25 13.01 0.65
N LEU A 63 -10.10 13.12 -0.02
CA LEU A 63 -9.54 14.41 -0.43
C LEU A 63 -10.45 15.15 -1.42
N THR A 64 -11.02 14.42 -2.40
CA THR A 64 -11.91 15.02 -3.40
C THR A 64 -13.24 15.48 -2.80
N MET A 65 -13.77 14.76 -1.81
CA MET A 65 -15.02 15.15 -1.11
C MET A 65 -14.86 16.45 -0.32
N MET A 66 -13.64 16.86 0.02
CA MET A 66 -13.36 18.12 0.73
C MET A 66 -13.19 19.30 -0.21
N GLU A 67 -13.15 19.10 -1.52
CA GLU A 67 -13.01 20.16 -2.52
C GLU A 67 -14.37 20.80 -2.85
N SER A 68 -14.38 22.11 -2.99
CA SER A 68 -15.57 22.85 -3.49
C SER A 68 -15.86 22.57 -4.97
N SER A 69 -14.84 22.12 -5.74
CA SER A 69 -14.96 21.70 -7.14
C SER A 69 -14.26 20.34 -7.31
N PRO A 70 -15.00 19.22 -7.16
CA PRO A 70 -14.44 17.87 -7.18
C PRO A 70 -13.80 17.51 -8.51
N ASN A 71 -12.57 16.97 -8.45
CA ASN A 71 -11.86 16.49 -9.62
C ASN A 71 -12.26 15.04 -9.94
N SER A 72 -13.01 14.84 -11.03
CA SER A 72 -13.49 13.52 -11.46
C SER A 72 -12.37 12.52 -11.72
N LEU A 73 -11.21 12.96 -12.25
CA LEU A 73 -10.07 12.06 -12.48
C LEU A 73 -9.50 11.49 -11.18
N ARG A 74 -9.55 12.27 -10.09
CA ARG A 74 -9.10 11.79 -8.78
C ARG A 74 -10.08 10.78 -8.17
N LEU A 75 -11.39 10.92 -8.41
CA LEU A 75 -12.38 9.91 -8.03
C LEU A 75 -12.14 8.59 -8.77
N VAL A 76 -11.88 8.66 -10.09
CA VAL A 76 -11.54 7.49 -10.90
C VAL A 76 -10.26 6.84 -10.38
N TRP A 77 -9.21 7.64 -10.14
CA TRP A 77 -7.96 7.13 -9.56
C TRP A 77 -8.19 6.42 -8.23
N GLY A 78 -9.07 6.94 -7.37
CA GLY A 78 -9.36 6.33 -6.07
C GLY A 78 -9.92 4.91 -6.15
N VAL A 79 -10.50 4.51 -7.28
CA VAL A 79 -11.04 3.15 -7.53
C VAL A 79 -10.02 2.23 -8.20
N ILE A 80 -9.18 2.77 -9.10
CA ILE A 80 -8.22 1.98 -9.90
C ILE A 80 -7.33 1.07 -9.04
N PRO A 81 -6.68 1.54 -7.93
CA PRO A 81 -5.85 0.68 -7.10
C PRO A 81 -6.61 -0.51 -6.52
N SER A 82 -7.86 -0.29 -6.06
CA SER A 82 -8.69 -1.36 -5.51
C SER A 82 -9.00 -2.45 -6.54
N LEU A 83 -9.37 -2.06 -7.76
CA LEU A 83 -9.65 -3.01 -8.83
C LEU A 83 -8.38 -3.75 -9.28
N ALA A 84 -7.26 -3.03 -9.41
CA ALA A 84 -5.98 -3.64 -9.77
C ALA A 84 -5.49 -4.62 -8.68
N ALA A 85 -5.65 -4.27 -7.41
CA ALA A 85 -5.32 -5.15 -6.29
C ALA A 85 -6.23 -6.39 -6.26
N TRP A 86 -7.53 -6.22 -6.51
CA TRP A 86 -8.46 -7.34 -6.63
C TRP A 86 -8.07 -8.26 -7.79
N LEU A 87 -7.78 -7.72 -8.97
CA LEU A 87 -7.33 -8.51 -10.11
C LEU A 87 -6.04 -9.28 -9.81
N SER A 88 -5.13 -8.70 -8.99
CA SER A 88 -3.89 -9.39 -8.61
C SER A 88 -4.12 -10.70 -7.85
N LEU A 89 -5.28 -10.85 -7.18
CA LEU A 89 -5.67 -12.07 -6.45
C LEU A 89 -6.05 -13.24 -7.38
N ILE A 90 -6.38 -12.95 -8.65
CA ILE A 90 -6.80 -13.95 -9.64
C ILE A 90 -5.59 -14.67 -10.26
N PHE A 91 -4.42 -14.02 -10.24
CA PHE A 91 -3.18 -14.60 -10.75
C PHE A 91 -2.57 -15.57 -9.74
N ASN A 92 -1.52 -16.30 -10.16
CA ASN A 92 -0.73 -17.05 -9.19
C ASN A 92 -0.14 -16.09 -8.13
N THR A 93 0.03 -16.59 -6.91
CA THR A 93 0.38 -15.75 -5.75
C THR A 93 1.67 -14.96 -5.95
N GLN A 94 2.66 -15.54 -6.60
CA GLN A 94 3.95 -14.87 -6.85
C GLN A 94 3.80 -13.66 -7.77
N LEU A 95 3.10 -13.84 -8.89
CA LEU A 95 2.81 -12.75 -9.83
C LEU A 95 1.91 -11.68 -9.16
N GLY A 96 0.93 -12.12 -8.37
CA GLY A 96 0.06 -11.22 -7.61
C GLY A 96 0.82 -10.31 -6.66
N LEU A 97 1.78 -10.86 -5.90
CA LEU A 97 2.66 -10.08 -5.00
C LEU A 97 3.52 -9.07 -5.78
N ALA A 98 4.08 -9.46 -6.92
CA ALA A 98 4.84 -8.56 -7.77
C ALA A 98 3.98 -7.42 -8.33
N ILE A 99 2.77 -7.72 -8.80
CA ILE A 99 1.79 -6.72 -9.26
C ILE A 99 1.45 -5.74 -8.14
N GLN A 100 1.18 -6.22 -6.93
CA GLN A 100 0.87 -5.34 -5.80
C GLN A 100 2.02 -4.44 -5.41
N CYS A 101 3.26 -4.92 -5.51
CA CYS A 101 4.45 -4.09 -5.32
C CYS A 101 4.46 -2.91 -6.31
N LEU A 102 4.18 -3.16 -7.59
CA LEU A 102 4.09 -2.11 -8.61
C LEU A 102 2.94 -1.11 -8.31
N ILE A 103 1.77 -1.61 -7.88
CA ILE A 103 0.63 -0.76 -7.54
C ILE A 103 0.96 0.13 -6.32
N LEU A 104 1.63 -0.38 -5.29
CA LEU A 104 2.07 0.41 -4.13
C LEU A 104 2.94 1.58 -4.54
N TRP A 105 3.90 1.37 -5.44
CA TRP A 105 4.75 2.44 -5.97
C TRP A 105 3.96 3.41 -6.86
N ALA A 106 3.04 2.92 -7.69
CA ALA A 106 2.16 3.78 -8.49
C ALA A 106 1.32 4.70 -7.58
N CYS A 107 0.74 4.17 -6.49
CA CYS A 107 0.03 4.96 -5.49
C CYS A 107 0.94 6.02 -4.87
N PHE A 108 2.17 5.66 -4.49
CA PHE A 108 3.13 6.60 -3.93
C PHE A 108 3.49 7.73 -4.90
N PHE A 109 3.71 7.44 -6.19
CA PHE A 109 4.01 8.46 -7.19
C PHE A 109 2.84 9.43 -7.43
N VAL A 110 1.60 8.94 -7.33
CA VAL A 110 0.41 9.81 -7.39
C VAL A 110 0.29 10.66 -6.13
N ASP A 111 0.57 10.07 -4.94
CA ASP A 111 0.61 10.82 -3.68
C ASP A 111 1.64 11.96 -3.71
N LEU A 112 2.83 11.75 -4.32
CA LEU A 112 3.84 12.79 -4.50
C LEU A 112 3.31 14.02 -5.24
N LYS A 113 2.41 13.82 -6.20
CA LYS A 113 1.81 14.90 -6.98
C LYS A 113 0.58 15.51 -6.27
N THR A 114 -0.17 14.69 -5.56
CA THR A 114 -1.48 15.10 -4.99
C THR A 114 -1.33 15.73 -3.60
N TYR A 115 -0.52 15.17 -2.70
CA TYR A 115 -0.43 15.63 -1.31
C TYR A 115 0.02 17.09 -1.17
N PRO A 116 0.96 17.61 -1.98
CA PRO A 116 1.33 19.04 -1.89
C PRO A 116 0.16 19.98 -2.17
N THR A 117 -0.77 19.63 -3.05
CA THR A 117 -1.94 20.47 -3.37
C THR A 117 -2.92 20.61 -2.20
N PHE A 118 -2.87 19.68 -1.23
CA PHE A 118 -3.68 19.67 -0.01
C PHE A 118 -2.89 20.06 1.25
N ASN A 119 -1.67 20.62 1.11
CA ASN A 119 -0.78 20.93 2.25
C ASN A 119 -0.41 19.69 3.11
N LEU A 120 -0.42 18.48 2.51
CA LEU A 120 -0.11 17.21 3.15
C LEU A 120 1.33 16.72 2.89
N SER A 121 2.23 17.59 2.41
CA SER A 121 3.62 17.21 2.07
C SER A 121 4.38 16.54 3.23
N ALA A 122 4.04 16.89 4.48
CA ALA A 122 4.65 16.29 5.66
C ALA A 122 4.37 14.78 5.81
N TRP A 123 3.31 14.27 5.18
CA TRP A 123 2.93 12.85 5.20
C TRP A 123 3.76 12.02 4.22
N LEU A 124 4.39 12.63 3.22
CA LEU A 124 5.13 11.92 2.16
C LEU A 124 6.30 11.10 2.71
N LYS A 125 6.99 11.60 3.75
CA LYS A 125 8.08 10.83 4.39
C LYS A 125 7.56 9.51 4.98
N MET A 126 6.46 9.57 5.72
CA MET A 126 5.81 8.38 6.27
C MET A 126 5.35 7.45 5.14
N ARG A 127 4.67 7.99 4.11
CA ARG A 127 4.21 7.23 2.93
C ARG A 127 5.35 6.49 2.23
N PHE A 128 6.49 7.16 2.03
CA PHE A 128 7.67 6.53 1.43
C PHE A 128 8.17 5.34 2.25
N VAL A 129 8.35 5.53 3.57
CA VAL A 129 8.85 4.45 4.45
C VAL A 129 7.87 3.27 4.49
N LEU A 130 6.57 3.54 4.59
CA LEU A 130 5.53 2.49 4.59
C LEU A 130 5.52 1.72 3.27
N THR A 131 5.60 2.42 2.14
CA THR A 131 5.65 1.79 0.81
C THR A 131 6.90 0.94 0.64
N LEU A 132 8.05 1.44 1.07
CA LEU A 132 9.32 0.71 0.97
C LEU A 132 9.28 -0.59 1.79
N ILE A 133 8.90 -0.52 3.06
CA ILE A 133 8.86 -1.70 3.94
C ILE A 133 7.81 -2.72 3.44
N ALA A 134 6.62 -2.25 3.04
CA ALA A 134 5.60 -3.13 2.47
C ALA A 134 6.10 -3.82 1.19
N SER A 135 6.76 -3.09 0.29
CA SER A 135 7.32 -3.65 -0.95
C SER A 135 8.41 -4.68 -0.67
N VAL A 136 9.31 -4.41 0.27
CA VAL A 136 10.34 -5.38 0.69
C VAL A 136 9.68 -6.63 1.26
N SER A 137 8.64 -6.48 2.08
CA SER A 137 7.91 -7.61 2.67
C SER A 137 7.18 -8.46 1.62
N LEU A 138 6.63 -7.84 0.56
CA LEU A 138 6.01 -8.57 -0.55
C LEU A 138 7.06 -9.32 -1.39
N PHE A 139 8.25 -8.75 -1.54
CA PHE A 139 9.29 -9.29 -2.41
C PHE A 139 10.18 -10.34 -1.73
N ALA A 140 10.40 -10.24 -0.42
CA ALA A 140 11.30 -11.11 0.31
C ALA A 140 10.96 -12.61 0.17
N PRO A 141 9.71 -13.08 0.31
CA PRO A 141 9.37 -14.49 0.11
C PRO A 141 9.65 -14.98 -1.32
N LEU A 142 9.51 -14.08 -2.33
CA LEU A 142 9.78 -14.43 -3.72
C LEU A 142 11.27 -14.70 -3.96
N ALA A 143 12.13 -13.85 -3.39
CA ALA A 143 13.58 -13.98 -3.51
C ALA A 143 14.09 -15.26 -2.83
N PHE A 144 13.56 -15.61 -1.64
CA PHE A 144 13.97 -16.82 -0.91
C PHE A 144 13.52 -18.11 -1.59
N ASN A 145 12.33 -18.15 -2.20
CA ASN A 145 11.83 -19.32 -2.90
C ASN A 145 12.59 -19.63 -4.21
N TYR A 146 13.37 -18.66 -4.72
CA TYR A 146 14.19 -18.85 -5.92
C TYR A 146 15.57 -19.44 -5.61
N ILE A 147 15.97 -19.46 -4.33
CA ILE A 147 17.30 -19.88 -3.87
C ILE A 147 17.27 -21.33 -3.32
N GLN A 148 16.09 -21.91 -3.07
CA GLN A 148 15.89 -23.30 -2.66
C GLN A 148 15.47 -24.16 -3.85
#